data_8b733a33f718a7d0231fbba7195ba981
#
_entry.id   8b733a33f718a7d0231fbba7195ba981
#
_cell.length_a   1.000
_cell.length_b   1.000
_cell.length_c   1.000
_cell.angle_alpha   90.00
_cell.angle_beta   90.00
_cell.angle_gamma   90.00
#
_symmetry.space_group_name_H-M   'P 1'
#
loop_
_entity.id
_entity.type
_entity.pdbx_description
1 polymer ?
#
loop_
_entity_poly.entity_id
_entity_poly.type
_entity_poly.pdbx_seq_one_letter_code
_entity_poly.pdbx_strand_id
1 'polypeptide(L)'
;SLMLVSIVLILYSLYGFVIPGHFGHGGFDLEAVVTQVYAGMEGYYGLSAKMMIQYVAPFILMGAFLEKSGAGDFFIRLAFALTRNTVGGPAKAAVIGSALLGSISGSAVANVSSTGVLTIPMMKKVGYRPHVAGAIEAAASTGGQIMPPIMGAVAFLMAEFTQIPYLTIVTVATG
;
A
#
# COMPACT_ATOMS: atom_id res chain seq x y z
N SER A 1 4.98 20.00 -0.38
CA SER A 1 5.10 18.78 -1.17
C SER A 1 6.41 18.07 -0.84
N LEU A 2 6.53 16.77 -1.10
CA LEU A 2 7.74 15.96 -0.82
C LEU A 2 9.00 16.55 -1.45
N MET A 3 8.90 17.12 -2.64
CA MET A 3 10.01 17.78 -3.33
C MET A 3 10.62 18.94 -2.51
N LEU A 4 9.78 19.76 -1.89
CA LEU A 4 10.26 20.85 -1.03
C LEU A 4 11.01 20.33 0.20
N VAL A 5 10.50 19.28 0.82
CA VAL A 5 11.15 18.62 1.96
C VAL A 5 12.51 18.06 1.56
N SER A 6 12.60 17.39 0.41
CA SER A 6 13.88 16.86 -0.11
C SER A 6 14.89 17.98 -0.38
N ILE A 7 14.46 19.08 -1.00
CA ILE A 7 15.33 20.23 -1.26
C ILE A 7 15.83 20.83 0.06
N VAL A 8 14.94 21.02 1.04
CA VAL A 8 15.32 21.55 2.35
C VAL A 8 16.33 20.66 3.06
N LEU A 9 16.14 19.33 3.01
CA LEU A 9 17.07 18.37 3.61
C LEU A 9 18.45 18.39 2.93
N ILE A 10 18.49 18.49 1.60
CA ILE A 10 19.76 18.60 0.86
C ILE A 10 20.47 19.92 1.21
N LEU A 11 19.74 21.03 1.23
CA LEU A 11 20.31 22.32 1.63
C LEU A 11 20.79 22.29 3.08
N TYR A 12 20.05 21.65 3.99
CA TYR A 12 20.49 21.46 5.35
C TYR A 12 21.77 20.64 5.44
N SER A 13 21.91 19.56 4.67
CA SER A 13 23.12 18.74 4.64
C SER A 13 24.35 19.53 4.17
N LEU A 14 24.17 20.45 3.22
CA LEU A 14 25.27 21.28 2.68
C LEU A 14 25.61 22.45 3.61
N TYR A 15 24.60 23.11 4.18
CA TYR A 15 24.77 24.37 4.93
C TYR A 15 24.55 24.23 6.44
N GLY A 16 24.56 23.02 6.98
CA GLY A 16 24.30 22.75 8.40
C GLY A 16 25.26 23.44 9.37
N PHE A 17 26.42 23.91 8.90
CA PHE A 17 27.39 24.69 9.69
C PHE A 17 26.91 26.11 10.04
N VAL A 18 25.90 26.63 9.31
CA VAL A 18 25.32 27.95 9.55
C VAL A 18 24.33 27.93 10.73
N ILE A 19 23.82 26.76 11.07
CA ILE A 19 22.77 26.61 12.07
C ILE A 19 23.41 26.50 13.47
N PRO A 20 23.15 27.45 14.40
CA PRO A 20 23.66 27.36 15.76
C PRO A 20 22.87 26.37 16.61
N GLY A 21 23.54 25.66 17.52
CA GLY A 21 22.91 24.77 18.51
C GLY A 21 22.99 23.29 18.15
N HIS A 22 22.14 22.47 18.74
CA HIS A 22 22.16 21.01 18.63
C HIS A 22 21.87 20.47 17.19
N PHE A 23 21.35 21.32 16.33
CA PHE A 23 21.08 20.98 14.92
C PHE A 23 22.20 21.42 13.96
N GLY A 24 23.23 22.08 14.46
CA GLY A 24 24.40 22.46 13.68
C GLY A 24 25.33 21.26 13.47
N HIS A 25 25.83 21.11 12.26
CA HIS A 25 26.85 20.11 11.92
C HIS A 25 27.88 20.73 10.98
N GLY A 26 29.02 20.08 10.81
CA GLY A 26 30.16 20.62 10.06
C GLY A 26 29.95 20.84 8.56
N GLY A 27 28.72 20.56 8.05
CA GLY A 27 28.42 20.56 6.63
C GLY A 27 29.06 19.34 5.93
N PHE A 28 28.41 18.87 4.88
CA PHE A 28 28.97 17.84 4.03
C PHE A 28 29.39 18.47 2.71
N ASP A 29 30.51 17.97 2.13
CA ASP A 29 30.88 18.37 0.80
C ASP A 29 29.86 17.88 -0.23
N LEU A 30 29.70 18.63 -1.31
CA LEU A 30 28.75 18.31 -2.36
C LEU A 30 28.97 16.89 -2.91
N GLU A 31 30.24 16.49 -3.08
CA GLU A 31 30.62 15.16 -3.55
C GLU A 31 30.16 14.08 -2.55
N ALA A 32 30.31 14.30 -1.26
CA ALA A 32 29.85 13.39 -0.21
C ALA A 32 28.31 13.25 -0.22
N VAL A 33 27.59 14.36 -0.35
CA VAL A 33 26.13 14.35 -0.42
C VAL A 33 25.63 13.62 -1.67
N VAL A 34 26.22 13.90 -2.84
CA VAL A 34 25.86 13.24 -4.09
C VAL A 34 26.18 11.74 -4.03
N THR A 35 27.34 11.38 -3.50
CA THR A 35 27.73 9.98 -3.34
C THR A 35 26.79 9.23 -2.41
N GLN A 36 26.44 9.82 -1.28
CA GLN A 36 25.52 9.21 -0.32
C GLN A 36 24.10 9.07 -0.89
N VAL A 37 23.59 10.11 -1.56
CA VAL A 37 22.21 10.10 -2.10
C VAL A 37 22.11 9.21 -3.33
N TYR A 38 23.13 9.12 -4.17
CA TYR A 38 23.08 8.41 -5.45
C TYR A 38 23.69 7.02 -5.39
N ALA A 39 24.88 6.88 -4.85
CA ALA A 39 25.67 5.64 -4.89
C ALA A 39 25.71 4.89 -3.56
N GLY A 40 25.30 5.51 -2.45
CA GLY A 40 25.26 4.86 -1.15
C GLY A 40 24.25 3.71 -1.08
N MET A 41 24.50 2.71 -0.24
CA MET A 41 23.58 1.57 -0.04
C MET A 41 22.18 2.01 0.47
N GLU A 42 22.11 3.15 1.11
CA GLU A 42 20.86 3.81 1.57
C GLU A 42 20.39 4.88 0.59
N GLY A 43 21.13 5.12 -0.48
CA GLY A 43 20.84 6.11 -1.49
C GLY A 43 19.72 5.68 -2.45
N TYR A 44 19.52 6.51 -3.47
CA TYR A 44 18.42 6.35 -4.44
C TYR A 44 18.48 5.00 -5.19
N TYR A 45 19.68 4.52 -5.51
CA TYR A 45 19.92 3.22 -6.15
C TYR A 45 20.31 2.12 -5.16
N GLY A 46 20.16 2.38 -3.87
CA GLY A 46 20.46 1.43 -2.81
C GLY A 46 19.40 0.35 -2.64
N LEU A 47 19.26 -0.14 -1.42
CA LEU A 47 18.36 -1.23 -1.04
C LEU A 47 16.90 -0.97 -1.45
N SER A 48 16.42 0.27 -1.26
CA SER A 48 15.04 0.64 -1.60
C SER A 48 14.73 0.50 -3.09
N ALA A 49 15.64 0.95 -3.98
CA ALA A 49 15.46 0.80 -5.42
C ALA A 49 15.53 -0.67 -5.85
N LYS A 50 16.45 -1.44 -5.28
CA LYS A 50 16.55 -2.89 -5.52
C LYS A 50 15.23 -3.58 -5.18
N MET A 51 14.64 -3.28 -4.01
CA MET A 51 13.35 -3.84 -3.60
C MET A 51 12.22 -3.44 -4.53
N MET A 52 12.17 -2.16 -4.92
CA MET A 52 11.17 -1.67 -5.87
C MET A 52 11.20 -2.43 -7.19
N ILE A 53 12.40 -2.66 -7.74
CA ILE A 53 12.55 -3.35 -9.03
C ILE A 53 12.31 -4.85 -8.89
N GLN A 54 12.82 -5.47 -7.83
CA GLN A 54 12.81 -6.92 -7.69
C GLN A 54 11.46 -7.48 -7.22
N TYR A 55 10.76 -6.78 -6.34
CA TYR A 55 9.51 -7.27 -5.74
C TYR A 55 8.31 -6.41 -6.07
N VAL A 56 8.41 -5.09 -5.89
CA VAL A 56 7.25 -4.22 -5.99
C VAL A 56 6.78 -4.06 -7.44
N ALA A 57 7.69 -3.86 -8.38
CA ALA A 57 7.32 -3.68 -9.79
C ALA A 57 6.65 -4.94 -10.40
N PRO A 58 7.19 -6.17 -10.25
CA PRO A 58 6.51 -7.37 -10.71
C PRO A 58 5.16 -7.58 -10.00
N PHE A 59 5.06 -7.24 -8.72
CA PHE A 59 3.82 -7.36 -7.96
C PHE A 59 2.73 -6.39 -8.49
N ILE A 60 3.09 -5.12 -8.76
CA ILE A 60 2.18 -4.15 -9.35
C ILE A 60 1.72 -4.59 -10.75
N LEU A 61 2.65 -5.10 -11.56
CA LEU A 61 2.31 -5.63 -12.89
C LEU A 61 1.35 -6.81 -12.81
N MET A 62 1.58 -7.74 -11.90
CA MET A 62 0.68 -8.87 -11.67
C MET A 62 -0.70 -8.40 -11.20
N GLY A 63 -0.75 -7.45 -10.26
CA GLY A 63 -2.00 -6.87 -9.75
C GLY A 63 -2.80 -6.19 -10.87
N ALA A 64 -2.13 -5.38 -11.71
CA ALA A 64 -2.76 -4.71 -12.85
C ALA A 64 -3.27 -5.72 -13.90
N PHE A 65 -2.54 -6.80 -14.13
CA PHE A 65 -2.97 -7.88 -15.03
C PHE A 65 -4.22 -8.59 -14.49
N LEU A 66 -4.23 -8.94 -13.22
CA LEU A 66 -5.37 -9.56 -12.55
C LEU A 66 -6.61 -8.65 -12.55
N GLU A 67 -6.43 -7.36 -12.28
CA GLU A 67 -7.52 -6.37 -12.36
C GLU A 67 -8.13 -6.33 -13.77
N LYS A 68 -7.32 -6.28 -14.80
CA LYS A 68 -7.77 -6.28 -16.20
C LYS A 68 -8.35 -7.61 -16.67
N SER A 69 -7.98 -8.71 -16.06
CA SER A 69 -8.53 -10.04 -16.37
C SER A 69 -9.95 -10.28 -15.85
N GLY A 70 -10.51 -9.33 -15.08
CA GLY A 70 -11.85 -9.45 -14.48
C GLY A 70 -11.85 -10.16 -13.12
N ALA A 71 -10.71 -10.37 -12.51
CA ALA A 71 -10.61 -10.99 -11.18
C ALA A 71 -11.41 -10.21 -10.12
N GLY A 72 -11.47 -8.86 -10.23
CA GLY A 72 -12.27 -8.03 -9.36
C GLY A 72 -13.75 -8.39 -9.37
N ASP A 73 -14.33 -8.47 -10.57
CA ASP A 73 -15.74 -8.88 -10.75
C ASP A 73 -16.00 -10.29 -10.22
N PHE A 74 -15.08 -11.22 -10.46
CA PHE A 74 -15.19 -12.58 -9.95
C PHE A 74 -15.21 -12.61 -8.41
N PHE A 75 -14.29 -11.93 -7.73
CA PHE A 75 -14.24 -11.90 -6.27
C PHE A 75 -15.45 -11.23 -5.65
N ILE A 76 -15.96 -10.17 -6.27
CA ILE A 76 -17.17 -9.51 -5.80
C ILE A 76 -18.38 -10.45 -5.94
N ARG A 77 -18.56 -11.10 -7.09
CA ARG A 77 -19.64 -12.07 -7.32
C ARG A 77 -19.55 -13.24 -6.34
N LEU A 78 -18.35 -13.75 -6.09
CA LEU A 78 -18.11 -14.80 -5.10
C LEU A 78 -18.49 -14.35 -3.69
N ALA A 79 -18.05 -13.17 -3.29
CA ALA A 79 -18.40 -12.59 -1.99
C ALA A 79 -19.91 -12.40 -1.82
N PHE A 80 -20.60 -11.94 -2.87
CA PHE A 80 -22.06 -11.84 -2.87
C PHE A 80 -22.74 -13.21 -2.80
N ALA A 81 -22.27 -14.20 -3.53
CA ALA A 81 -22.84 -15.54 -3.46
C ALA A 81 -22.77 -16.12 -2.04
N LEU A 82 -21.70 -15.86 -1.31
CA LEU A 82 -21.48 -16.30 0.06
C LEU A 82 -22.34 -15.53 1.08
N THR A 83 -22.64 -14.26 0.82
CA THR A 83 -23.27 -13.37 1.81
C THR A 83 -24.71 -13.01 1.53
N ARG A 84 -25.26 -13.37 0.37
CA ARG A 84 -26.59 -12.96 -0.09
C ARG A 84 -27.73 -13.27 0.90
N ASN A 85 -27.61 -14.38 1.63
CA ASN A 85 -28.63 -14.85 2.57
C ASN A 85 -28.40 -14.36 4.00
N THR A 86 -27.47 -13.43 4.24
CA THR A 86 -27.13 -12.92 5.55
C THR A 86 -27.63 -11.51 5.74
N VAL A 87 -27.97 -11.14 6.99
CA VAL A 87 -28.28 -9.74 7.35
C VAL A 87 -27.06 -8.87 7.06
N GLY A 88 -27.26 -7.76 6.35
CA GLY A 88 -26.16 -6.89 5.93
C GLY A 88 -25.30 -7.46 4.80
N GLY A 89 -25.82 -8.41 4.01
CA GLY A 89 -25.15 -9.09 2.93
C GLY A 89 -24.27 -8.20 2.04
N PRO A 90 -24.77 -7.07 1.48
CA PRO A 90 -23.97 -6.19 0.64
C PRO A 90 -22.74 -5.58 1.33
N ALA A 91 -22.84 -5.21 2.61
CA ALA A 91 -21.70 -4.70 3.37
C ALA A 91 -20.67 -5.80 3.65
N LYS A 92 -21.13 -7.01 4.01
CA LYS A 92 -20.24 -8.17 4.17
C LYS A 92 -19.58 -8.57 2.85
N ALA A 93 -20.33 -8.52 1.74
CA ALA A 93 -19.78 -8.78 0.42
C ALA A 93 -18.70 -7.75 0.03
N ALA A 94 -18.90 -6.47 0.36
CA ALA A 94 -17.91 -5.43 0.16
C ALA A 94 -16.63 -5.75 0.95
N VAL A 95 -16.73 -6.11 2.22
CA VAL A 95 -15.57 -6.44 3.07
C VAL A 95 -14.84 -7.67 2.52
N ILE A 96 -15.54 -8.75 2.23
CA ILE A 96 -14.92 -9.99 1.72
C ILE A 96 -14.32 -9.78 0.32
N GLY A 97 -15.07 -9.12 -0.58
CA GLY A 97 -14.60 -8.83 -1.94
C GLY A 97 -13.37 -7.92 -1.96
N SER A 98 -13.40 -6.85 -1.15
CA SER A 98 -12.26 -5.94 -0.98
C SER A 98 -11.08 -6.62 -0.32
N ALA A 99 -11.28 -7.53 0.64
CA ALA A 99 -10.21 -8.30 1.25
C ALA A 99 -9.53 -9.22 0.22
N LEU A 100 -10.31 -9.95 -0.58
CA LEU A 100 -9.79 -10.85 -1.62
C LEU A 100 -9.05 -10.09 -2.72
N LEU A 101 -9.63 -9.00 -3.24
CA LEU A 101 -8.97 -8.20 -4.27
C LEU A 101 -7.78 -7.42 -3.70
N GLY A 102 -7.93 -6.84 -2.51
CA GLY A 102 -6.89 -6.08 -1.83
C GLY A 102 -5.67 -6.91 -1.47
N SER A 103 -5.86 -8.18 -1.08
CA SER A 103 -4.76 -9.11 -0.79
C SER A 103 -3.88 -9.38 -2.01
N ILE A 104 -4.40 -9.18 -3.22
CA ILE A 104 -3.68 -9.40 -4.48
C ILE A 104 -3.16 -8.08 -5.05
N SER A 105 -4.00 -7.02 -5.06
CA SER A 105 -3.62 -5.72 -5.62
C SER A 105 -2.66 -4.94 -4.73
N GLY A 106 -2.74 -5.15 -3.41
CA GLY A 106 -1.93 -4.45 -2.42
C GLY A 106 -2.13 -2.93 -2.35
N SER A 107 -3.11 -2.39 -3.06
CA SER A 107 -3.39 -0.95 -3.14
C SER A 107 -4.81 -0.65 -2.71
N ALA A 108 -4.99 0.06 -1.58
CA ALA A 108 -6.31 0.49 -1.14
C ALA A 108 -7.02 1.38 -2.15
N VAL A 109 -6.29 2.27 -2.81
CA VAL A 109 -6.85 3.20 -3.80
C VAL A 109 -7.36 2.45 -5.02
N ALA A 110 -6.55 1.52 -5.57
CA ALA A 110 -6.98 0.67 -6.68
C ALA A 110 -8.17 -0.19 -6.28
N ASN A 111 -8.15 -0.75 -5.07
CA ASN A 111 -9.21 -1.58 -4.54
C ASN A 111 -10.53 -0.80 -4.42
N VAL A 112 -10.55 0.36 -3.76
CA VAL A 112 -11.75 1.22 -3.70
C VAL A 112 -12.27 1.58 -5.08
N SER A 113 -11.38 1.88 -6.01
CA SER A 113 -11.77 2.26 -7.37
C SER A 113 -12.42 1.12 -8.13
N SER A 114 -11.98 -0.12 -7.91
CA SER A 114 -12.50 -1.30 -8.59
C SER A 114 -13.77 -1.85 -7.92
N THR A 115 -13.71 -2.05 -6.59
CA THR A 115 -14.82 -2.67 -5.85
C THR A 115 -15.92 -1.69 -5.50
N GLY A 116 -15.58 -0.46 -5.14
CA GLY A 116 -16.51 0.56 -4.68
C GLY A 116 -17.55 0.97 -5.72
N VAL A 117 -17.22 0.91 -7.00
CA VAL A 117 -18.15 1.19 -8.10
C VAL A 117 -19.36 0.23 -8.06
N LEU A 118 -19.16 -0.99 -7.62
CA LEU A 118 -20.20 -2.01 -7.51
C LEU A 118 -20.80 -2.07 -6.11
N THR A 119 -19.99 -2.09 -5.08
CA THR A 119 -20.42 -2.34 -3.69
C THR A 119 -21.14 -1.15 -3.07
N ILE A 120 -20.69 0.09 -3.30
CA ILE A 120 -21.34 1.29 -2.75
C ILE A 120 -22.79 1.46 -3.25
N PRO A 121 -23.09 1.38 -4.57
CA PRO A 121 -24.46 1.42 -5.05
C PRO A 121 -25.34 0.28 -4.49
N MET A 122 -24.77 -0.91 -4.30
CA MET A 122 -25.49 -2.06 -3.77
C MET A 122 -25.84 -1.87 -2.27
N MET A 123 -24.91 -1.37 -1.46
CA MET A 123 -25.19 -1.00 -0.07
C MET A 123 -26.25 0.09 0.03
N LYS A 124 -26.21 1.09 -0.84
CA LYS A 124 -27.24 2.15 -0.89
C LYS A 124 -28.63 1.61 -1.23
N LYS A 125 -28.73 0.65 -2.16
CA LYS A 125 -30.02 0.04 -2.54
C LYS A 125 -30.70 -0.71 -1.38
N VAL A 126 -29.94 -1.23 -0.42
CA VAL A 126 -30.50 -1.92 0.76
C VAL A 126 -30.63 -0.99 1.99
N GLY A 127 -30.50 0.33 1.78
CA GLY A 127 -30.80 1.33 2.81
C GLY A 127 -29.61 1.89 3.58
N TYR A 128 -28.37 1.55 3.22
CA TYR A 128 -27.20 2.19 3.83
C TYR A 128 -27.11 3.67 3.40
N ARG A 129 -26.81 4.53 4.37
CA ARG A 129 -26.52 5.95 4.10
C ARG A 129 -25.27 6.06 3.23
N PRO A 130 -25.20 7.01 2.26
CA PRO A 130 -24.05 7.11 1.33
C PRO A 130 -22.68 7.21 2.01
N HIS A 131 -22.58 8.00 3.07
CA HIS A 131 -21.32 8.16 3.82
C HIS A 131 -20.91 6.88 4.57
N VAL A 132 -21.91 6.10 5.08
CA VAL A 132 -21.64 4.81 5.73
C VAL A 132 -21.16 3.79 4.71
N ALA A 133 -21.80 3.71 3.55
CA ALA A 133 -21.37 2.82 2.47
C ALA A 133 -19.95 3.14 2.00
N GLY A 134 -19.61 4.43 1.83
CA GLY A 134 -18.26 4.86 1.50
C GLY A 134 -17.23 4.55 2.59
N ALA A 135 -17.60 4.72 3.85
CA ALA A 135 -16.72 4.41 4.97
C ALA A 135 -16.43 2.91 5.08
N ILE A 136 -17.44 2.05 4.89
CA ILE A 136 -17.28 0.59 4.89
C ILE A 136 -16.30 0.18 3.77
N GLU A 137 -16.49 0.72 2.57
CA GLU A 137 -15.64 0.40 1.42
C GLU A 137 -14.20 0.87 1.64
N ALA A 138 -14.00 2.09 2.13
CA ALA A 138 -12.67 2.62 2.42
C ALA A 138 -11.94 1.80 3.49
N ALA A 139 -12.63 1.44 4.57
CA ALA A 139 -12.07 0.62 5.64
C ALA A 139 -11.73 -0.80 5.14
N ALA A 140 -12.64 -1.43 4.38
CA ALA A 140 -12.44 -2.76 3.82
C ALA A 140 -11.26 -2.79 2.85
N SER A 141 -11.15 -1.80 1.98
CA SER A 141 -10.06 -1.70 1.00
C SER A 141 -8.70 -1.44 1.66
N THR A 142 -8.69 -0.65 2.73
CA THR A 142 -7.47 -0.44 3.52
C THR A 142 -7.04 -1.72 4.24
N GLY A 143 -7.99 -2.45 4.84
CA GLY A 143 -7.75 -3.74 5.46
C GLY A 143 -7.26 -4.81 4.48
N GLY A 144 -7.70 -4.75 3.22
CA GLY A 144 -7.27 -5.67 2.18
C GLY A 144 -5.76 -5.67 1.92
N GLN A 145 -5.07 -4.55 2.14
CA GLN A 145 -3.62 -4.47 1.94
C GLN A 145 -2.81 -5.34 2.91
N ILE A 146 -3.34 -5.59 4.09
CA ILE A 146 -2.70 -6.42 5.12
C ILE A 146 -3.24 -7.84 5.17
N MET A 147 -4.20 -8.16 4.29
CA MET A 147 -4.83 -9.48 4.23
C MET A 147 -3.92 -10.47 3.49
N PRO A 148 -3.57 -11.60 4.11
CA PRO A 148 -2.91 -12.69 3.42
C PRO A 148 -3.77 -13.26 2.27
N PRO A 149 -3.18 -13.95 1.25
CA PRO A 149 -1.85 -14.54 1.27
C PRO A 149 -0.72 -13.64 0.74
N ILE A 150 -1.01 -12.63 -0.10
CA ILE A 150 0.05 -11.89 -0.79
C ILE A 150 0.35 -10.57 -0.09
N MET A 151 -0.68 -9.90 0.48
CA MET A 151 -0.54 -8.60 1.15
C MET A 151 -0.10 -7.47 0.19
N GLY A 152 0.11 -6.28 0.69
CA GLY A 152 0.63 -5.17 -0.11
C GLY A 152 2.16 -5.19 -0.22
N ALA A 153 2.68 -4.35 -1.12
CA ALA A 153 4.13 -4.18 -1.32
C ALA A 153 4.91 -3.88 -0.02
N VAL A 154 4.23 -3.27 0.96
CA VAL A 154 4.80 -2.95 2.28
C VAL A 154 5.24 -4.20 3.04
N ALA A 155 4.58 -5.34 2.86
CA ALA A 155 4.95 -6.58 3.54
C ALA A 155 6.32 -7.12 3.05
N PHE A 156 6.64 -6.93 1.77
CA PHE A 156 7.96 -7.29 1.23
C PHE A 156 9.05 -6.36 1.76
N LEU A 157 8.75 -5.04 1.86
CA LEU A 157 9.67 -4.09 2.48
C LEU A 157 9.90 -4.42 3.95
N MET A 158 8.83 -4.79 4.67
CA MET A 158 8.94 -5.20 6.06
C MET A 158 9.85 -6.43 6.21
N ALA A 159 9.69 -7.44 5.37
CA ALA A 159 10.52 -8.65 5.39
C ALA A 159 12.01 -8.31 5.21
N GLU A 160 12.31 -7.40 4.30
CA GLU A 160 13.69 -7.00 4.02
C GLU A 160 14.31 -6.15 5.14
N PHE A 161 13.58 -5.16 5.65
CA PHE A 161 14.11 -4.30 6.73
C PHE A 161 14.25 -5.05 8.06
N THR A 162 13.34 -5.97 8.35
CA THR A 162 13.38 -6.73 9.61
C THR A 162 14.22 -8.00 9.51
N GLN A 163 14.60 -8.42 8.29
CA GLN A 163 15.26 -9.69 8.01
C GLN A 163 14.44 -10.92 8.49
N ILE A 164 13.11 -10.73 8.65
CA ILE A 164 12.17 -11.79 9.01
C ILE A 164 11.67 -12.44 7.72
N PRO A 165 11.66 -13.77 7.61
CA PRO A 165 11.11 -14.45 6.44
C PRO A 165 9.66 -14.01 6.16
N TYR A 166 9.35 -13.72 4.90
CA TYR A 166 8.03 -13.26 4.48
C TYR A 166 6.89 -14.18 4.96
N LEU A 167 7.10 -15.50 4.93
CA LEU A 167 6.11 -16.47 5.42
C LEU A 167 5.77 -16.28 6.91
N THR A 168 6.74 -15.89 7.72
CA THR A 168 6.51 -15.61 9.14
C THR A 168 5.63 -14.36 9.30
N ILE A 169 5.85 -13.33 8.49
CA ILE A 169 5.01 -12.13 8.48
C ILE A 169 3.57 -12.47 8.09
N VAL A 170 3.41 -13.29 7.06
CA VAL A 170 2.09 -13.77 6.61
C VAL A 170 1.37 -14.56 7.71
N THR A 171 2.06 -15.47 8.39
CA THR A 171 1.45 -16.28 9.47
C THR A 171 1.05 -15.43 10.67
N VAL A 172 1.84 -14.43 11.03
CA VAL A 172 1.50 -13.49 12.11
C VAL A 172 0.31 -12.60 11.72
N ALA A 173 0.21 -12.20 10.46
CA ALA A 173 -0.91 -11.40 9.98
C ALA A 173 -2.25 -12.15 9.89
N THR A 174 -2.23 -13.49 9.91
CA THR A 174 -3.46 -14.31 9.92
C THR A 174 -4.01 -14.59 11.32
N GLY A 175 -3.22 -14.40 12.36
CA GLY A 175 -3.58 -14.73 13.75
C GLY A 175 -3.95 -13.58 14.57
#